data_1b7753c71467ed60ce9bb28074fc6a55
#
_entry.id   1b7753c71467ed60ce9bb28074fc6a55
#
_cell.length_a   1.000
_cell.length_b   1.000
_cell.length_c   1.000
_cell.angle_alpha   90.00
_cell.angle_beta   90.00
_cell.angle_gamma   90.00
#
_symmetry.space_group_name_H-M   'P 1'
#
loop_
_entity.id
_entity.type
_entity.pdbx_description
1 polymer ?
#
loop_
_entity_poly.entity_id
_entity_poly.type
_entity_poly.pdbx_seq_one_letter_code
_entity_poly.pdbx_strand_id
1 'polypeptide(L)'
;MATAVQLVLDAHDPAALARFWAAALGYQIQDPPAGFESWEDFLEAQGIPRERWNDASALVDPEGKGPRIYVQRVPEPKTAKNRLHMDLNVGGGPRVELDERRRRVDEEVARLKGLGATDERGAIERDTEYWVRMNDPEGNEFCVQ
;
A
#
# COMPACT_ATOMS: atom_id res chain seq x y z
N MET A 1 -23.52 0.20 -14.54
CA MET A 1 -22.55 -0.54 -13.69
C MET A 1 -21.25 0.27 -13.59
N ALA A 2 -20.59 0.27 -12.44
CA ALA A 2 -19.28 0.90 -12.31
C ALA A 2 -18.20 0.04 -12.99
N THR A 3 -17.21 0.68 -13.58
CA THR A 3 -16.05 0.01 -14.15
C THR A 3 -15.09 -0.36 -13.03
N ALA A 4 -14.62 -1.61 -13.01
CA ALA A 4 -13.58 -2.03 -12.08
C ALA A 4 -12.26 -1.29 -12.37
N VAL A 5 -11.53 -0.94 -11.32
CA VAL A 5 -10.23 -0.27 -11.44
C VAL A 5 -9.13 -1.11 -10.82
N GLN A 6 -7.92 -0.97 -11.36
CA GLN A 6 -6.68 -1.43 -10.76
C GLN A 6 -5.85 -0.21 -10.42
N LEU A 7 -5.20 -0.22 -9.26
CA LEU A 7 -4.21 0.80 -8.92
C LEU A 7 -2.83 0.34 -9.41
N VAL A 8 -2.01 1.28 -9.85
CA VAL A 8 -0.61 1.03 -10.20
C VAL A 8 0.26 1.98 -9.39
N LEU A 9 1.24 1.41 -8.70
CA LEU A 9 2.26 2.16 -7.98
C LEU A 9 3.60 2.02 -8.71
N ASP A 10 4.20 3.15 -9.03
CA ASP A 10 5.57 3.21 -9.49
C ASP A 10 6.52 3.07 -8.30
N ALA A 11 7.59 2.30 -8.46
CA ALA A 11 8.49 1.94 -7.38
C ALA A 11 9.95 1.82 -7.83
N HIS A 12 10.86 2.01 -6.91
CA HIS A 12 12.26 1.64 -7.09
C HIS A 12 12.48 0.17 -6.75
N ASP A 13 11.81 -0.34 -5.69
CA ASP A 13 11.82 -1.75 -5.28
C ASP A 13 10.37 -2.29 -5.19
N PRO A 14 9.82 -2.81 -6.30
CA PRO A 14 8.45 -3.31 -6.33
C PRO A 14 8.13 -4.39 -5.29
N ALA A 15 9.04 -5.33 -5.06
CA ALA A 15 8.80 -6.40 -4.09
C ALA A 15 8.73 -5.87 -2.65
N ALA A 16 9.60 -4.94 -2.27
CA ALA A 16 9.57 -4.33 -0.94
C ALA A 16 8.32 -3.48 -0.74
N LEU A 17 7.96 -2.65 -1.72
CA LEU A 17 6.78 -1.80 -1.64
C LEU A 17 5.49 -2.62 -1.61
N ALA A 18 5.41 -3.69 -2.42
CA ALA A 18 4.26 -4.59 -2.41
C ALA A 18 4.07 -5.28 -1.04
N ARG A 19 5.15 -5.74 -0.40
CA ARG A 19 5.08 -6.32 0.96
C ARG A 19 4.57 -5.32 1.99
N PHE A 20 5.06 -4.09 1.94
CA PHE A 20 4.56 -3.03 2.83
C PHE A 20 3.06 -2.83 2.66
N TRP A 21 2.58 -2.60 1.44
CA TRP A 21 1.17 -2.35 1.19
C TRP A 21 0.28 -3.57 1.44
N ALA A 22 0.77 -4.78 1.19
CA ALA A 22 0.05 -5.99 1.56
C ALA A 22 -0.19 -6.06 3.07
N ALA A 23 0.85 -5.82 3.87
CA ALA A 23 0.75 -5.79 5.34
C ALA A 23 -0.10 -4.61 5.84
N ALA A 24 0.01 -3.43 5.21
CA ALA A 24 -0.75 -2.25 5.57
C ALA A 24 -2.25 -2.43 5.37
N LEU A 25 -2.65 -3.02 4.23
CA LEU A 25 -4.04 -3.16 3.83
C LEU A 25 -4.70 -4.49 4.25
N GLY A 26 -3.93 -5.45 4.78
CA GLY A 26 -4.40 -6.82 4.99
C GLY A 26 -4.60 -7.58 3.67
N TYR A 27 -3.88 -7.18 2.64
CA TYR A 27 -3.82 -7.85 1.35
C TYR A 27 -2.77 -8.96 1.36
N GLN A 28 -2.75 -9.77 0.33
CA GLN A 28 -1.71 -10.76 0.08
C GLN A 28 -0.99 -10.47 -1.24
N ILE A 29 0.28 -10.87 -1.33
CA ILE A 29 0.98 -10.89 -2.61
C ILE A 29 0.24 -11.85 -3.53
N GLN A 30 0.01 -11.45 -4.76
CA GLN A 30 -0.69 -12.27 -5.73
C GLN A 30 0.04 -13.60 -5.96
N ASP A 31 -0.70 -14.70 -5.90
CA ASP A 31 -0.16 -16.03 -6.17
C ASP A 31 0.39 -16.13 -7.60
N PRO A 32 1.41 -16.99 -7.82
CA PRO A 32 1.90 -17.26 -9.17
C PRO A 32 0.80 -17.91 -10.04
N PRO A 33 0.98 -17.95 -11.37
CA PRO A 33 0.05 -18.63 -12.24
C PRO A 33 -0.11 -20.10 -11.89
N ALA A 34 -1.28 -20.67 -12.19
CA ALA A 34 -1.57 -22.07 -11.93
C ALA A 34 -0.49 -23.00 -12.55
N GLY A 35 -0.02 -23.97 -11.77
CA GLY A 35 1.03 -24.93 -12.18
C GLY A 35 2.44 -24.54 -11.74
N PHE A 36 2.61 -23.42 -11.03
CA PHE A 36 3.89 -23.01 -10.45
C PHE A 36 3.75 -22.83 -8.93
N GLU A 37 4.76 -23.25 -8.19
CA GLU A 37 4.78 -23.15 -6.73
C GLU A 37 5.22 -21.74 -6.25
N SER A 38 6.01 -21.06 -7.08
CA SER A 38 6.52 -19.71 -6.78
C SER A 38 6.58 -18.83 -8.03
N TRP A 39 6.67 -17.52 -7.82
CA TRP A 39 6.94 -16.59 -8.91
C TRP A 39 8.31 -16.81 -9.54
N GLU A 40 9.29 -17.21 -8.75
CA GLU A 40 10.64 -17.54 -9.20
C GLU A 40 10.59 -18.71 -10.20
N ASP A 41 9.87 -19.79 -9.89
CA ASP A 41 9.70 -20.93 -10.78
C ASP A 41 9.04 -20.54 -12.11
N PHE A 42 8.01 -19.68 -12.03
CA PHE A 42 7.34 -19.17 -13.22
C PHE A 42 8.29 -18.32 -14.08
N LEU A 43 8.99 -17.35 -13.47
CA LEU A 43 9.89 -16.46 -14.18
C LEU A 43 11.07 -17.21 -14.81
N GLU A 44 11.62 -18.20 -14.13
CA GLU A 44 12.67 -19.08 -14.64
C GLU A 44 12.16 -19.89 -15.85
N ALA A 45 10.97 -20.46 -15.75
CA ALA A 45 10.34 -21.20 -16.85
C ALA A 45 10.04 -20.33 -18.07
N GLN A 46 9.79 -19.03 -17.86
CA GLN A 46 9.61 -18.04 -18.93
C GLN A 46 10.96 -17.52 -19.49
N GLY A 47 12.08 -17.95 -18.96
CA GLY A 47 13.42 -17.49 -19.39
C GLY A 47 13.70 -16.03 -19.00
N ILE A 48 13.04 -15.50 -17.98
CA ILE A 48 13.28 -14.12 -17.52
C ILE A 48 14.58 -14.10 -16.69
N PRO A 49 15.55 -13.25 -17.03
CA PRO A 49 16.78 -13.12 -16.27
C PRO A 49 16.52 -12.68 -14.81
N ARG A 50 17.32 -13.20 -13.87
CA ARG A 50 17.14 -12.94 -12.42
C ARG A 50 17.16 -11.45 -12.05
N GLU A 51 17.96 -10.65 -12.72
CA GLU A 51 18.03 -9.21 -12.52
C GLU A 51 16.72 -8.48 -12.84
N ARG A 52 15.82 -9.14 -13.59
CA ARG A 52 14.50 -8.63 -13.95
C ARG A 52 13.35 -9.17 -13.09
N TRP A 53 13.61 -10.08 -12.18
CA TRP A 53 12.55 -10.72 -11.37
C TRP A 53 11.82 -9.71 -10.47
N ASN A 54 12.48 -8.63 -10.08
CA ASN A 54 11.89 -7.55 -9.30
C ASN A 54 11.47 -6.35 -10.17
N ASP A 55 11.17 -6.54 -11.45
CA ASP A 55 10.62 -5.48 -12.30
C ASP A 55 9.17 -5.15 -11.96
N ALA A 56 8.46 -6.08 -11.35
CA ALA A 56 7.09 -5.90 -10.93
C ALA A 56 6.69 -6.80 -9.77
N SER A 57 5.64 -6.42 -9.08
CA SER A 57 4.93 -7.23 -8.09
C SER A 57 3.45 -6.86 -8.11
N ALA A 58 2.62 -7.65 -7.45
CA ALA A 58 1.21 -7.33 -7.32
C ALA A 58 0.65 -7.85 -6.01
N LEU A 59 -0.37 -7.18 -5.51
CA LEU A 59 -1.10 -7.59 -4.33
C LEU A 59 -2.60 -7.52 -4.58
N VAL A 60 -3.34 -8.41 -3.92
CA VAL A 60 -4.77 -8.58 -4.07
C VAL A 60 -5.45 -8.67 -2.70
N ASP A 61 -6.66 -8.17 -2.64
CA ASP A 61 -7.52 -8.40 -1.49
C ASP A 61 -7.94 -9.88 -1.47
N PRO A 62 -7.65 -10.64 -0.39
CA PRO A 62 -8.03 -12.05 -0.29
C PRO A 62 -9.56 -12.27 -0.33
N GLU A 63 -10.35 -11.25 0.01
CA GLU A 63 -11.81 -11.30 -0.09
C GLU A 63 -12.34 -10.82 -1.45
N GLY A 64 -11.48 -10.29 -2.32
CA GLY A 64 -11.85 -9.82 -3.65
C GLY A 64 -12.74 -8.56 -3.68
N LYS A 65 -12.80 -7.81 -2.60
CA LYS A 65 -13.64 -6.60 -2.48
C LYS A 65 -12.90 -5.33 -2.92
N GLY A 66 -11.62 -5.27 -2.61
CA GLY A 66 -10.77 -4.13 -2.97
C GLY A 66 -10.10 -4.28 -4.33
N PRO A 67 -9.55 -3.19 -4.88
CA PRO A 67 -8.87 -3.22 -6.16
C PRO A 67 -7.55 -3.99 -6.07
N ARG A 68 -7.18 -4.68 -7.15
CA ARG A 68 -5.82 -5.18 -7.32
C ARG A 68 -4.85 -4.00 -7.36
N ILE A 69 -3.69 -4.13 -6.73
CA ILE A 69 -2.62 -3.15 -6.80
C ILE A 69 -1.42 -3.78 -7.49
N TYR A 70 -1.02 -3.19 -8.60
CA TYR A 70 0.18 -3.58 -9.36
C TYR A 70 1.31 -2.61 -9.01
N VAL A 71 2.50 -3.12 -8.79
CA VAL A 71 3.68 -2.33 -8.46
C VAL A 71 4.71 -2.57 -9.55
N GLN A 72 5.17 -1.52 -10.20
CA GLN A 72 6.12 -1.62 -11.31
C GLN A 72 7.37 -0.80 -11.05
N ARG A 73 8.51 -1.35 -11.46
CA ARG A 73 9.77 -0.61 -11.39
C ARG A 73 9.79 0.49 -12.43
N VAL A 74 10.19 1.69 -12.00
CA VAL A 74 10.44 2.84 -12.86
C VAL A 74 11.80 3.45 -12.55
N PRO A 75 12.48 4.06 -13.52
CA PRO A 75 13.77 4.72 -13.29
C PRO A 75 13.62 6.07 -12.59
N GLU A 76 12.44 6.71 -12.67
CA GLU A 76 12.22 8.03 -12.10
C GLU A 76 12.13 7.97 -10.57
N PRO A 77 12.91 8.78 -9.86
CA PRO A 77 12.79 8.86 -8.40
C PRO A 77 11.54 9.63 -7.97
N LYS A 78 11.07 9.34 -6.76
CA LYS A 78 10.01 10.11 -6.11
C LYS A 78 10.54 11.50 -5.73
N THR A 79 10.09 12.56 -6.42
CA THR A 79 10.55 13.94 -6.20
C THR A 79 9.44 14.93 -5.86
N ALA A 80 8.25 14.75 -6.41
CA ALA A 80 7.10 15.63 -6.19
C ALA A 80 6.04 14.94 -5.32
N LYS A 81 5.18 15.75 -4.69
CA LYS A 81 4.02 15.23 -3.96
C LYS A 81 3.12 14.41 -4.89
N ASN A 82 2.64 13.26 -4.41
CA ASN A 82 1.67 12.46 -5.14
C ASN A 82 0.43 13.29 -5.51
N ARG A 83 -0.06 13.10 -6.73
CA ARG A 83 -1.31 13.73 -7.19
C ARG A 83 -2.54 12.91 -6.85
N LEU A 84 -2.35 11.64 -6.51
CA LEU A 84 -3.34 10.74 -5.94
C LEU A 84 -2.74 10.11 -4.68
N HIS A 85 -3.51 10.04 -3.61
CA HIS A 85 -3.12 9.32 -2.40
C HIS A 85 -4.29 8.49 -1.87
N MET A 86 -3.96 7.48 -1.10
CA MET A 86 -4.94 6.61 -0.46
C MET A 86 -5.19 7.08 0.97
N ASP A 87 -6.42 6.96 1.43
CA ASP A 87 -6.81 7.18 2.82
C ASP A 87 -7.22 5.84 3.44
N LEU A 88 -6.53 5.44 4.50
CA LEU A 88 -6.83 4.26 5.28
C LEU A 88 -7.89 4.61 6.33
N ASN A 89 -9.11 4.14 6.13
CA ASN A 89 -10.27 4.48 6.95
C ASN A 89 -10.40 3.54 8.15
N VAL A 90 -9.63 3.75 9.18
CA VAL A 90 -9.60 2.91 10.40
C VAL A 90 -10.42 3.48 11.55
N GLY A 91 -10.67 4.78 11.54
CA GLY A 91 -11.39 5.48 12.61
C GLY A 91 -12.85 5.06 12.75
N GLY A 92 -13.48 4.54 11.69
CA GLY A 92 -14.86 4.08 11.72
C GLY A 92 -15.89 5.13 11.34
N GLY A 93 -15.44 6.31 10.90
CA GLY A 93 -16.28 7.38 10.35
C GLY A 93 -16.99 8.25 11.39
N PRO A 94 -17.85 9.17 10.94
CA PRO A 94 -18.37 10.27 11.78
C PRO A 94 -19.34 9.84 12.89
N ARG A 95 -19.79 8.60 12.89
CA ARG A 95 -20.65 8.06 13.96
C ARG A 95 -19.86 7.50 15.15
N VAL A 96 -18.55 7.41 15.04
CA VAL A 96 -17.68 6.98 16.14
C VAL A 96 -17.19 8.24 16.87
N GLU A 97 -17.19 8.20 18.20
CA GLU A 97 -16.70 9.31 19.03
C GLU A 97 -15.27 9.70 18.66
N LEU A 98 -14.95 10.99 18.72
CA LEU A 98 -13.68 11.53 18.25
C LEU A 98 -12.48 10.93 18.98
N ASP A 99 -12.57 10.73 20.30
CA ASP A 99 -11.49 10.14 21.09
C ASP A 99 -11.21 8.69 20.69
N GLU A 100 -12.26 7.92 20.37
CA GLU A 100 -12.11 6.54 19.89
C GLU A 100 -11.50 6.52 18.47
N ARG A 101 -11.89 7.46 17.60
CA ARG A 101 -11.25 7.60 16.28
C ARG A 101 -9.77 7.93 16.40
N ARG A 102 -9.40 8.88 17.28
CA ARG A 102 -8.01 9.22 17.57
C ARG A 102 -7.23 7.97 18.00
N ARG A 103 -7.76 7.23 18.97
CA ARG A 103 -7.10 6.01 19.45
C ARG A 103 -6.83 5.02 18.33
N ARG A 104 -7.84 4.75 17.48
CA ARG A 104 -7.70 3.82 16.35
C ARG A 104 -6.67 4.29 15.32
N VAL A 105 -6.70 5.58 14.98
CA VAL A 105 -5.73 6.17 14.05
C VAL A 105 -4.32 6.09 14.62
N ASP A 106 -4.13 6.45 15.89
CA ASP A 106 -2.81 6.43 16.53
C ASP A 106 -2.23 5.01 16.64
N GLU A 107 -3.07 4.03 16.96
CA GLU A 107 -2.68 2.61 16.98
C GLU A 107 -2.24 2.14 15.57
N GLU A 108 -2.99 2.50 14.55
CA GLU A 108 -2.66 2.14 13.18
C GLU A 108 -1.38 2.84 12.71
N VAL A 109 -1.19 4.11 13.02
CA VAL A 109 0.04 4.86 12.73
C VAL A 109 1.25 4.17 13.37
N ALA A 110 1.14 3.76 14.64
CA ALA A 110 2.21 3.03 15.31
C ALA A 110 2.52 1.70 14.63
N ARG A 111 1.49 0.95 14.21
CA ARG A 111 1.64 -0.31 13.46
C ARG A 111 2.34 -0.10 12.12
N LEU A 112 1.92 0.92 11.35
CA LEU A 112 2.48 1.23 10.05
C LEU A 112 3.94 1.71 10.15
N LYS A 113 4.29 2.47 11.19
CA LYS A 113 5.69 2.82 11.48
C LYS A 113 6.55 1.58 11.70
N GLY A 114 6.02 0.58 12.40
CA GLY A 114 6.69 -0.72 12.57
C GLY A 114 6.91 -1.48 11.25
N LEU A 115 6.10 -1.20 10.21
CA LEU A 115 6.25 -1.76 8.87
C LEU A 115 7.19 -0.94 7.95
N GLY A 116 7.62 0.25 8.37
CA GLY A 116 8.53 1.10 7.61
C GLY A 116 7.95 2.41 7.08
N ALA A 117 6.69 2.73 7.41
CA ALA A 117 6.14 4.04 7.10
C ALA A 117 6.74 5.13 7.99
N THR A 118 6.74 6.36 7.50
CA THR A 118 7.18 7.54 8.24
C THR A 118 6.06 8.57 8.36
N ASP A 119 6.15 9.40 9.38
CA ASP A 119 5.25 10.51 9.64
C ASP A 119 6.10 11.78 9.79
N GLU A 120 5.91 12.75 8.91
CA GLU A 120 6.73 13.97 8.88
C GLU A 120 6.08 15.13 9.62
N ARG A 121 4.77 15.12 9.82
CA ARG A 121 4.01 16.28 10.30
C ARG A 121 3.16 16.02 11.54
N GLY A 122 3.09 14.78 11.99
CA GLY A 122 2.21 14.40 13.09
C GLY A 122 0.73 14.45 12.71
N ALA A 123 -0.11 14.30 13.73
CA ALA A 123 -1.55 14.33 13.58
C ALA A 123 -2.07 15.72 13.20
N ILE A 124 -3.09 15.74 12.36
CA ILE A 124 -3.84 16.92 11.99
C ILE A 124 -5.25 16.80 12.55
N GLU A 125 -5.64 17.81 13.31
CA GLU A 125 -6.99 17.89 13.86
C GLU A 125 -7.67 19.14 13.33
N ARG A 126 -8.89 18.98 12.83
CA ARG A 126 -9.71 20.10 12.37
C ARG A 126 -11.17 19.81 12.73
N ASP A 127 -11.75 20.64 13.56
CA ASP A 127 -13.13 20.51 14.04
C ASP A 127 -13.41 19.13 14.65
N THR A 128 -14.08 18.26 13.90
CA THR A 128 -14.43 16.90 14.28
C THR A 128 -13.66 15.82 13.49
N GLU A 129 -12.62 16.23 12.77
CA GLU A 129 -11.80 15.34 11.96
C GLU A 129 -10.41 15.16 12.59
N TYR A 130 -9.90 13.93 12.48
CA TYR A 130 -8.57 13.57 12.94
C TYR A 130 -7.92 12.63 11.94
N TRP A 131 -6.74 12.98 11.43
CA TRP A 131 -5.98 12.13 10.52
C TRP A 131 -4.47 12.36 10.66
N VAL A 132 -3.70 11.39 10.21
CA VAL A 132 -2.24 11.49 10.13
C VAL A 132 -1.80 11.27 8.70
N ARG A 133 -1.00 12.20 8.17
CA ARG A 133 -0.35 12.02 6.87
C ARG A 133 0.96 11.28 7.05
N MET A 134 1.11 10.18 6.33
CA MET A 134 2.28 9.33 6.37
C MET A 134 2.92 9.21 4.99
N ASN A 135 4.14 8.68 4.96
CA ASN A 135 4.81 8.27 3.74
C ASN A 135 5.08 6.76 3.81
N ASP A 136 4.89 6.07 2.70
CA ASP A 136 5.30 4.69 2.56
C ASP A 136 6.85 4.58 2.48
N PRO A 137 7.45 3.37 2.44
CA PRO A 137 8.91 3.23 2.40
C PRO A 137 9.61 3.90 1.22
N GLU A 138 8.88 4.23 0.15
CA GLU A 138 9.42 4.96 -0.99
C GLU A 138 9.05 6.44 -1.02
N GLY A 139 8.44 6.95 0.04
CA GLY A 139 8.09 8.36 0.20
C GLY A 139 6.75 8.75 -0.39
N ASN A 140 5.91 7.80 -0.81
CA ASN A 140 4.58 8.13 -1.33
C ASN A 140 3.66 8.50 -0.19
N GLU A 141 2.99 9.65 -0.31
CA GLU A 141 2.08 10.17 0.71
C GLU A 141 0.77 9.40 0.73
N PHE A 142 0.30 9.09 1.93
CA PHE A 142 -1.02 8.55 2.21
C PHE A 142 -1.53 9.06 3.55
N CYS A 143 -2.81 8.88 3.85
CA CYS A 143 -3.40 9.29 5.13
C CYS A 143 -3.96 8.09 5.89
N VAL A 144 -4.02 8.24 7.21
CA VAL A 144 -4.72 7.34 8.14
C VAL A 144 -5.78 8.17 8.85
N GLN A 145 -7.05 7.80 8.76
CA GLN A 145 -8.19 8.55 9.30
C GLN A 145 -9.30 7.67 9.86
#